data_ac5fbc99ae9b947670a7c667df620e82
#
_entry.id   ac5fbc99ae9b947670a7c667df620e82
#
_cell.length_a   1.000
_cell.length_b   1.000
_cell.length_c   1.000
_cell.angle_alpha   90.00
_cell.angle_beta   90.00
_cell.angle_gamma   90.00
#
_symmetry.space_group_name_H-M   'P 1'
#
loop_
_entity.id
_entity.type
_entity.pdbx_description
1 polymer ?
#
loop_
_entity_poly.entity_id
_entity_poly.type
_entity_poly.pdbx_seq_one_letter_code
_entity_poly.pdbx_strand_id
1 'polypeptide(L)'
;MIERKEYMNLLEKWRDKKAIKVVTGIRRCGKSSLLRMFREKLLSDGVSEEQVQDLNFEDLDNEPFLNYKFLYAHVKQNLCPDKMNYLFFDEIQMVENFQKVIDSLFLLDNVDIYVTGSNAYLLSGEIATLLTGRYIEIKLFPFSFREFMQTQPAHTSRELAYRQYIELGSFPYIPQISQDREMVREYLSGLYNTIVLKDVVSRKKITDVMMLQSVVRFLADNIGNISVIKRISDTMTSLGRKTTSHTIENYVSALTDSYIFYPVQRYDAKGKQLLKTGQKLYLADVGLRQVINGTKGGDLGHVLENIVYLELARRGGEIYVGKAGDAEIDFVVIIGEHKAYYQVSLSVRDETTMQRELAPLKSISDNFPKYLLTLDNDPVQFHDGIKQEYVLDWLMECYDSTKK
;
A
#
# COMPACT_ATOMS: atom_id res chain seq x y z
N MET A 1 5.24 12.93 -16.41
CA MET A 1 5.11 12.23 -15.11
C MET A 1 3.64 12.29 -14.72
N ILE A 2 3.06 11.22 -14.15
CA ILE A 2 1.64 11.22 -13.73
C ILE A 2 1.52 11.98 -12.40
N GLU A 3 0.62 12.95 -12.36
CA GLU A 3 0.34 13.69 -11.14
C GLU A 3 -0.45 12.80 -10.17
N ARG A 4 0.09 12.63 -8.96
CA ARG A 4 -0.51 11.85 -7.87
C ARG A 4 -1.35 12.76 -6.96
N LYS A 5 -2.45 13.32 -7.52
CA LYS A 5 -3.22 14.42 -6.91
C LYS A 5 -3.58 14.21 -5.44
N GLU A 6 -4.05 13.02 -5.08
CA GLU A 6 -4.47 12.73 -3.71
C GLU A 6 -3.30 12.81 -2.73
N TYR A 7 -2.13 12.31 -3.13
CA TYR A 7 -0.93 12.37 -2.31
C TYR A 7 -0.34 13.78 -2.27
N MET A 8 -0.37 14.49 -3.39
CA MET A 8 0.04 15.90 -3.44
C MET A 8 -0.84 16.79 -2.55
N ASN A 9 -2.15 16.60 -2.58
CA ASN A 9 -3.09 17.31 -1.70
C ASN A 9 -2.84 16.98 -0.22
N LEU A 10 -2.49 15.72 0.09
CA LEU A 10 -2.17 15.32 1.46
C LEU A 10 -0.86 15.96 1.95
N LEU A 11 0.18 16.00 1.10
CA LEU A 11 1.42 16.72 1.43
C LEU A 11 1.18 18.20 1.63
N GLU A 12 0.38 18.83 0.78
CA GLU A 12 0.01 20.26 0.90
C GLU A 12 -0.81 20.55 2.17
N LYS A 13 -1.76 19.68 2.53
CA LYS A 13 -2.52 19.79 3.80
C LYS A 13 -1.60 19.84 5.02
N TRP A 14 -0.49 19.10 4.98
CA TRP A 14 0.47 19.00 6.06
C TRP A 14 1.69 19.92 5.92
N ARG A 15 1.78 20.70 4.84
CA ARG A 15 2.81 21.71 4.65
C ARG A 15 2.81 22.69 5.80
N ASP A 16 4.01 23.06 6.27
CA ASP A 16 4.24 24.00 7.38
C ASP A 16 3.55 23.59 8.72
N LYS A 17 3.10 22.34 8.83
CA LYS A 17 2.59 21.81 10.09
C LYS A 17 3.70 21.12 10.87
N LYS A 18 3.71 21.28 12.19
CA LYS A 18 4.69 20.68 13.11
C LYS A 18 4.48 19.16 13.21
N ALA A 19 4.71 18.48 12.10
CA ALA A 19 4.69 17.04 11.97
C ALA A 19 5.70 16.59 10.92
N ILE A 20 6.40 15.50 11.15
CA ILE A 20 7.28 14.85 10.17
C ILE A 20 6.42 14.10 9.17
N LYS A 21 6.59 14.35 7.86
CA LYS A 21 5.87 13.65 6.79
C LYS A 21 6.68 12.44 6.36
N VAL A 22 6.19 11.26 6.72
CA VAL A 22 6.85 9.99 6.43
C VAL A 22 6.13 9.30 5.27
N VAL A 23 6.76 9.29 4.10
CA VAL A 23 6.23 8.62 2.91
C VAL A 23 6.75 7.19 2.87
N THR A 24 5.86 6.22 3.11
CA THR A 24 6.16 4.80 3.10
C THR A 24 5.55 4.10 1.89
N GLY A 25 5.96 2.87 1.63
CA GLY A 25 5.39 2.03 0.58
C GLY A 25 6.42 1.14 -0.09
N ILE A 26 5.93 0.17 -0.84
CA ILE A 26 6.75 -0.83 -1.53
C ILE A 26 7.85 -0.18 -2.39
N ARG A 27 8.99 -0.85 -2.53
CA ARG A 27 10.07 -0.39 -3.43
C ARG A 27 9.53 -0.11 -4.84
N ARG A 28 9.98 0.99 -5.49
CA ARG A 28 9.57 1.42 -6.84
C ARG A 28 8.09 1.86 -7.00
N CYS A 29 7.34 2.08 -5.92
CA CYS A 29 5.98 2.65 -6.03
C CYS A 29 5.94 4.16 -6.32
N GLY A 30 7.10 4.85 -6.34
CA GLY A 30 7.21 6.26 -6.74
C GLY A 30 7.42 7.26 -5.60
N LYS A 31 7.93 6.84 -4.42
CA LYS A 31 8.17 7.72 -3.25
C LYS A 31 9.07 8.92 -3.59
N SER A 32 10.26 8.65 -4.11
CA SER A 32 11.22 9.70 -4.54
C SER A 32 10.63 10.63 -5.60
N SER A 33 9.83 10.08 -6.53
CA SER A 33 9.16 10.89 -7.55
C SER A 33 8.08 11.78 -6.95
N LEU A 34 7.34 11.31 -5.94
CA LEU A 34 6.34 12.11 -5.24
C LEU A 34 6.99 13.28 -4.49
N LEU A 35 8.09 13.04 -3.75
CA LEU A 35 8.81 14.10 -3.06
C LEU A 35 9.39 15.13 -4.04
N ARG A 36 9.95 14.67 -5.17
CA ARG A 36 10.45 15.58 -6.23
C ARG A 36 9.32 16.44 -6.81
N MET A 37 8.15 15.87 -7.13
CA MET A 37 7.00 16.66 -7.59
C MET A 37 6.57 17.69 -6.53
N PHE A 38 6.60 17.34 -5.26
CA PHE A 38 6.24 18.25 -4.20
C PHE A 38 7.28 19.36 -4.02
N ARG A 39 8.57 19.04 -4.11
CA ARG A 39 9.66 20.03 -4.15
C ARG A 39 9.48 21.02 -5.32
N GLU A 40 9.23 20.50 -6.53
CA GLU A 40 8.98 21.34 -7.72
C GLU A 40 7.78 22.27 -7.50
N LYS A 41 6.72 21.77 -6.85
CA LYS A 41 5.56 22.58 -6.47
C LYS A 41 5.93 23.69 -5.49
N LEU A 42 6.70 23.40 -4.42
CA LEU A 42 7.15 24.41 -3.47
C LEU A 42 7.92 25.53 -4.16
N LEU A 43 8.84 25.19 -5.06
CA LEU A 43 9.61 26.17 -5.84
C LEU A 43 8.69 27.02 -6.74
N SER A 44 7.69 26.41 -7.39
CA SER A 44 6.70 27.13 -8.19
C SER A 44 5.81 28.06 -7.36
N ASP A 45 5.57 27.72 -6.10
CA ASP A 45 4.82 28.52 -5.14
C ASP A 45 5.66 29.68 -4.53
N GLY A 46 6.93 29.83 -4.95
CA GLY A 46 7.79 30.94 -4.55
C GLY A 46 8.77 30.64 -3.40
N VAL A 47 8.90 29.37 -2.99
CA VAL A 47 9.99 28.95 -2.10
C VAL A 47 11.30 29.05 -2.84
N SER A 48 12.35 29.67 -2.23
CA SER A 48 13.67 29.76 -2.87
C SER A 48 14.45 28.46 -2.75
N GLU A 49 15.34 28.18 -3.72
CA GLU A 49 16.20 26.97 -3.73
C GLU A 49 17.00 26.83 -2.43
N GLU A 50 17.46 27.95 -1.85
CA GLU A 50 18.24 27.99 -0.60
C GLU A 50 17.45 27.44 0.61
N GLN A 51 16.10 27.47 0.55
CA GLN A 51 15.22 26.95 1.61
C GLN A 51 15.01 25.43 1.49
N VAL A 52 15.50 24.79 0.43
CA VAL A 52 15.24 23.37 0.14
C VAL A 52 16.54 22.60 0.20
N GLN A 53 16.56 21.56 1.05
CA GLN A 53 17.63 20.58 1.08
C GLN A 53 17.05 19.22 0.69
N ASP A 54 17.62 18.60 -0.36
CA ASP A 54 17.13 17.34 -0.93
C ASP A 54 18.30 16.35 -0.99
N LEU A 55 18.26 15.32 -0.16
CA LEU A 55 19.31 14.32 -0.01
C LEU A 55 18.75 12.91 -0.23
N ASN A 56 19.23 12.23 -1.27
CA ASN A 56 18.97 10.83 -1.52
C ASN A 56 20.13 9.97 -1.00
N PHE A 57 19.88 9.14 0.00
CA PHE A 57 20.92 8.32 0.64
C PHE A 57 21.25 7.01 -0.12
N GLU A 58 20.61 6.73 -1.25
CA GLU A 58 21.06 5.71 -2.21
C GLU A 58 22.12 6.28 -3.19
N ASP A 59 22.33 7.61 -3.21
CA ASP A 59 23.33 8.27 -4.05
C ASP A 59 24.70 8.29 -3.35
N LEU A 60 25.74 7.87 -4.08
CA LEU A 60 27.12 7.85 -3.57
C LEU A 60 27.66 9.25 -3.24
N ASP A 61 27.20 10.29 -3.91
CA ASP A 61 27.57 11.67 -3.60
C ASP A 61 27.15 12.06 -2.17
N ASN A 62 26.15 11.39 -1.62
CA ASN A 62 25.66 11.58 -0.26
C ASN A 62 26.22 10.55 0.75
N GLU A 63 27.17 9.69 0.36
CA GLU A 63 27.78 8.68 1.24
C GLU A 63 28.35 9.27 2.55
N PRO A 64 29.01 10.47 2.56
CA PRO A 64 29.50 11.08 3.80
C PRO A 64 28.39 11.36 4.82
N PHE A 65 27.16 11.59 4.37
CA PHE A 65 26.00 11.88 5.21
C PHE A 65 25.29 10.63 5.75
N LEU A 66 25.74 9.42 5.42
CA LEU A 66 25.29 8.19 6.09
C LEU A 66 25.67 8.19 7.57
N ASN A 67 26.69 8.98 7.96
CA ASN A 67 26.97 9.27 9.36
C ASN A 67 26.06 10.39 9.86
N TYR A 68 25.23 10.08 10.86
CA TYR A 68 24.22 11.00 11.38
C TYR A 68 24.78 12.35 11.90
N LYS A 69 26.01 12.38 12.41
CA LYS A 69 26.65 13.62 12.91
C LYS A 69 27.02 14.55 11.76
N PHE A 70 27.55 14.00 10.68
CA PHE A 70 27.88 14.77 9.49
C PHE A 70 26.60 15.28 8.80
N LEU A 71 25.58 14.45 8.70
CA LEU A 71 24.28 14.86 8.17
C LEU A 71 23.71 16.04 8.99
N TYR A 72 23.67 15.92 10.31
CA TYR A 72 23.14 16.97 11.18
C TYR A 72 23.92 18.29 11.02
N ALA A 73 25.25 18.23 11.02
CA ALA A 73 26.10 19.40 10.85
C ALA A 73 25.88 20.08 9.49
N HIS A 74 25.83 19.29 8.41
CA HIS A 74 25.55 19.78 7.06
C HIS A 74 24.21 20.50 6.97
N VAL A 75 23.14 19.84 7.44
CA VAL A 75 21.79 20.43 7.41
C VAL A 75 21.77 21.75 8.20
N LYS A 76 22.32 21.77 9.41
CA LYS A 76 22.35 22.97 10.27
C LYS A 76 23.09 24.15 9.64
N GLN A 77 24.19 23.87 8.95
CA GLN A 77 25.01 24.89 8.30
C GLN A 77 24.27 25.54 7.12
N ASN A 78 23.37 24.82 6.46
CA ASN A 78 22.67 25.26 5.26
C ASN A 78 21.22 25.71 5.53
N LEU A 79 20.81 25.90 6.80
CA LEU A 79 19.49 26.45 7.11
C LEU A 79 19.45 27.97 6.88
N CYS A 80 18.37 28.43 6.25
CA CYS A 80 18.03 29.86 6.18
C CYS A 80 17.45 30.28 7.54
N PRO A 81 18.05 31.22 8.30
CA PRO A 81 17.64 31.53 9.66
C PRO A 81 16.19 32.06 9.78
N ASP A 82 15.80 32.95 8.85
CA ASP A 82 14.55 33.71 8.93
C ASP A 82 13.44 33.19 8.02
N LYS A 83 13.63 32.01 7.43
CA LYS A 83 12.66 31.40 6.50
C LYS A 83 12.37 29.98 6.90
N MET A 84 11.20 29.47 6.46
CA MET A 84 10.89 28.05 6.54
C MET A 84 11.85 27.24 5.65
N ASN A 85 12.43 26.18 6.17
CA ASN A 85 13.32 25.29 5.45
C ASN A 85 12.61 23.94 5.21
N TYR A 86 12.69 23.43 4.01
CA TYR A 86 12.06 22.18 3.59
C TYR A 86 13.14 21.12 3.39
N LEU A 87 13.12 20.08 4.23
CA LEU A 87 14.11 19.03 4.24
C LEU A 87 13.54 17.74 3.65
N PHE A 88 14.10 17.30 2.53
CA PHE A 88 13.72 16.06 1.84
C PHE A 88 14.81 15.02 2.02
N PHE A 89 14.50 13.92 2.71
CA PHE A 89 15.42 12.83 2.99
C PHE A 89 14.90 11.54 2.39
N ASP A 90 15.43 11.16 1.23
CA ASP A 90 14.99 9.95 0.51
C ASP A 90 15.79 8.73 0.99
N GLU A 91 15.08 7.62 1.32
CA GLU A 91 15.62 6.39 1.90
C GLU A 91 16.44 6.63 3.19
N ILE A 92 15.90 7.45 4.11
CA ILE A 92 16.56 7.92 5.35
C ILE A 92 17.07 6.79 6.25
N GLN A 93 16.49 5.59 6.16
CA GLN A 93 16.95 4.42 6.92
C GLN A 93 18.36 3.93 6.55
N MET A 94 18.95 4.46 5.48
CA MET A 94 20.35 4.21 5.14
C MET A 94 21.31 4.94 6.11
N VAL A 95 20.86 6.03 6.72
CA VAL A 95 21.64 6.81 7.67
C VAL A 95 21.65 6.12 9.03
N GLU A 96 22.83 5.89 9.58
CA GLU A 96 22.97 5.33 10.92
C GLU A 96 22.38 6.26 11.98
N ASN A 97 21.56 5.75 12.89
CA ASN A 97 20.91 6.55 13.96
C ASN A 97 20.16 7.81 13.44
N PHE A 98 19.59 7.74 12.23
CA PHE A 98 18.86 8.85 11.59
C PHE A 98 17.78 9.48 12.50
N GLN A 99 17.15 8.68 13.36
CA GLN A 99 16.11 9.14 14.28
C GLN A 99 16.61 10.29 15.18
N LYS A 100 17.90 10.28 15.57
CA LYS A 100 18.51 11.37 16.37
C LYS A 100 18.59 12.67 15.61
N VAL A 101 18.85 12.58 14.29
CA VAL A 101 18.90 13.75 13.40
C VAL A 101 17.51 14.33 13.24
N ILE A 102 16.54 13.46 12.88
CA ILE A 102 15.15 13.87 12.65
C ILE A 102 14.55 14.50 13.91
N ASP A 103 14.74 13.86 15.08
CA ASP A 103 14.26 14.39 16.37
C ASP A 103 14.87 15.74 16.70
N SER A 104 16.19 15.90 16.49
CA SER A 104 16.88 17.18 16.76
C SER A 104 16.47 18.29 15.78
N LEU A 105 16.28 17.97 14.50
CA LEU A 105 15.80 18.94 13.51
C LEU A 105 14.33 19.31 13.74
N PHE A 106 13.52 18.37 14.20
CA PHE A 106 12.11 18.61 14.53
C PHE A 106 11.93 19.65 15.67
N LEU A 107 12.92 19.84 16.54
CA LEU A 107 12.87 20.88 17.57
C LEU A 107 12.95 22.31 17.03
N LEU A 108 13.41 22.49 15.78
CA LEU A 108 13.50 23.79 15.17
C LEU A 108 12.15 24.23 14.60
N ASP A 109 11.75 25.48 14.85
CA ASP A 109 10.42 25.96 14.44
C ASP A 109 10.33 26.32 12.96
N ASN A 110 11.47 26.58 12.32
CA ASN A 110 11.57 26.95 10.91
C ASN A 110 12.00 25.79 10.00
N VAL A 111 11.65 24.55 10.37
CA VAL A 111 12.00 23.35 9.60
C VAL A 111 10.77 22.48 9.36
N ASP A 112 10.56 22.12 8.12
CA ASP A 112 9.53 21.18 7.66
C ASP A 112 10.19 19.94 7.04
N ILE A 113 9.89 18.75 7.58
CA ILE A 113 10.65 17.52 7.33
C ILE A 113 9.79 16.50 6.56
N TYR A 114 10.35 16.02 5.44
CA TYR A 114 9.79 15.00 4.57
C TYR A 114 10.80 13.85 4.43
N VAL A 115 10.41 12.65 4.80
CA VAL A 115 11.28 11.48 4.73
C VAL A 115 10.62 10.35 3.96
N THR A 116 11.41 9.53 3.27
CA THR A 116 10.92 8.28 2.69
C THR A 116 11.60 7.07 3.26
N GLY A 117 10.91 5.94 3.13
CA GLY A 117 11.48 4.62 3.36
C GLY A 117 10.69 3.50 2.69
N SER A 118 11.42 2.49 2.24
CA SER A 118 10.86 1.37 1.48
C SER A 118 10.35 0.21 2.33
N ASN A 119 10.29 0.39 3.66
CA ASN A 119 9.76 -0.63 4.56
C ASN A 119 9.13 -0.04 5.83
N ALA A 120 8.31 -0.85 6.52
CA ALA A 120 7.65 -0.48 7.77
C ALA A 120 8.61 -0.33 8.96
N TYR A 121 9.88 -0.76 8.83
CA TYR A 121 10.89 -0.58 9.89
C TYR A 121 11.11 0.89 10.23
N LEU A 122 10.92 1.79 9.25
CA LEU A 122 11.00 3.24 9.47
C LEU A 122 10.01 3.71 10.56
N LEU A 123 8.91 2.98 10.76
CA LEU A 123 7.84 3.31 11.70
C LEU A 123 7.67 2.23 12.79
N SER A 124 8.61 1.29 12.93
CA SER A 124 8.52 0.19 13.89
C SER A 124 9.59 0.27 15.00
N GLY A 125 9.34 -0.38 16.12
CA GLY A 125 10.29 -0.53 17.23
C GLY A 125 10.66 0.78 17.91
N GLU A 126 11.95 0.97 18.19
CA GLU A 126 12.48 2.16 18.89
C GLU A 126 12.19 3.46 18.16
N ILE A 127 12.16 3.42 16.82
CA ILE A 127 11.89 4.59 15.97
C ILE A 127 10.45 5.06 16.14
N ALA A 128 9.48 4.14 16.13
CA ALA A 128 8.10 4.46 16.42
C ALA A 128 7.97 5.15 17.79
N THR A 129 8.69 4.65 18.79
CA THR A 129 8.66 5.20 20.15
C THR A 129 9.25 6.62 20.21
N LEU A 130 10.40 6.86 19.55
CA LEU A 130 11.07 8.16 19.55
C LEU A 130 10.28 9.24 18.77
N LEU A 131 9.62 8.85 17.69
CA LEU A 131 8.84 9.77 16.84
C LEU A 131 7.34 9.76 17.16
N THR A 132 6.90 9.02 18.22
CA THR A 132 5.48 8.91 18.59
C THR A 132 4.83 10.28 18.78
N GLY A 133 3.71 10.50 18.06
CA GLY A 133 2.96 11.75 18.13
C GLY A 133 3.58 12.93 17.33
N ARG A 134 4.72 12.70 16.63
CA ARG A 134 5.45 13.75 15.89
C ARG A 134 5.43 13.55 14.38
N TYR A 135 4.88 12.46 13.87
CA TYR A 135 4.83 12.17 12.44
C TYR A 135 3.43 11.82 11.94
N ILE A 136 3.25 11.99 10.66
CA ILE A 136 2.13 11.43 9.90
C ILE A 136 2.67 10.48 8.85
N GLU A 137 2.00 9.32 8.67
CA GLU A 137 2.34 8.38 7.62
C GLU A 137 1.51 8.66 6.36
N ILE A 138 2.21 8.76 5.23
CA ILE A 138 1.63 8.82 3.89
C ILE A 138 2.00 7.53 3.18
N LYS A 139 1.10 6.55 3.22
CA LYS A 139 1.32 5.24 2.60
C LYS A 139 1.07 5.30 1.10
N LEU A 140 2.15 5.22 0.33
CA LEU A 140 2.12 5.26 -1.12
C LEU A 140 2.05 3.86 -1.73
N PHE A 141 1.02 3.64 -2.55
CA PHE A 141 0.84 2.41 -3.33
C PHE A 141 1.33 2.59 -4.77
N PRO A 142 1.57 1.51 -5.54
CA PRO A 142 1.63 1.58 -7.01
C PRO A 142 0.40 2.29 -7.58
N PHE A 143 0.33 2.58 -8.86
CA PHE A 143 -0.77 3.36 -9.44
C PHE A 143 -2.14 2.76 -9.10
N SER A 144 -3.10 3.61 -8.72
CA SER A 144 -4.52 3.25 -8.72
C SER A 144 -5.00 2.99 -10.16
N PHE A 145 -6.14 2.33 -10.32
CA PHE A 145 -6.70 2.15 -11.65
C PHE A 145 -6.94 3.50 -12.36
N ARG A 146 -7.39 4.51 -11.64
CA ARG A 146 -7.57 5.86 -12.17
C ARG A 146 -6.25 6.52 -12.61
N GLU A 147 -5.16 6.36 -11.83
CA GLU A 147 -3.82 6.84 -12.21
C GLU A 147 -3.28 6.05 -13.41
N PHE A 148 -3.50 4.73 -13.45
CA PHE A 148 -3.14 3.89 -14.57
C PHE A 148 -3.87 4.29 -15.85
N MET A 149 -5.17 4.62 -15.80
CA MET A 149 -5.93 5.13 -16.93
C MET A 149 -5.32 6.39 -17.55
N GLN A 150 -4.70 7.27 -16.75
CA GLN A 150 -4.02 8.47 -17.27
C GLN A 150 -2.76 8.14 -18.07
N THR A 151 -2.23 6.93 -17.99
CA THR A 151 -1.08 6.46 -18.78
C THR A 151 -1.50 5.86 -20.13
N GLN A 152 -2.79 5.60 -20.29
CA GLN A 152 -3.31 4.94 -21.50
C GLN A 152 -3.65 5.94 -22.61
N PRO A 153 -3.63 5.52 -23.88
CA PRO A 153 -4.15 6.33 -24.98
C PRO A 153 -5.60 6.79 -24.72
N ALA A 154 -5.93 8.01 -25.16
CA ALA A 154 -7.21 8.68 -24.86
C ALA A 154 -8.47 7.87 -25.25
N HIS A 155 -8.36 6.92 -26.18
CA HIS A 155 -9.48 6.10 -26.66
C HIS A 155 -9.52 4.69 -26.03
N THR A 156 -8.67 4.40 -25.05
CA THR A 156 -8.66 3.09 -24.39
C THR A 156 -9.91 2.94 -23.53
N SER A 157 -10.69 1.88 -23.77
CA SER A 157 -11.84 1.58 -22.90
C SER A 157 -11.38 1.15 -21.51
N ARG A 158 -12.23 1.36 -20.50
CA ARG A 158 -11.94 0.96 -19.10
C ARG A 158 -11.72 -0.53 -18.97
N GLU A 159 -12.48 -1.34 -19.70
CA GLU A 159 -12.39 -2.80 -19.69
C GLU A 159 -11.05 -3.27 -20.28
N LEU A 160 -10.58 -2.63 -21.37
CA LEU A 160 -9.27 -2.95 -21.94
C LEU A 160 -8.14 -2.54 -20.99
N ALA A 161 -8.21 -1.35 -20.46
CA ALA A 161 -7.25 -0.87 -19.47
C ALA A 161 -7.24 -1.74 -18.19
N TYR A 162 -8.41 -2.22 -17.73
CA TYR A 162 -8.52 -3.12 -16.60
C TYR A 162 -7.84 -4.47 -16.84
N ARG A 163 -8.02 -5.04 -18.05
CA ARG A 163 -7.28 -6.27 -18.44
C ARG A 163 -5.77 -6.06 -18.39
N GLN A 164 -5.31 -4.93 -18.94
CA GLN A 164 -3.88 -4.59 -18.90
C GLN A 164 -3.39 -4.36 -17.47
N TYR A 165 -4.18 -3.68 -16.62
CA TYR A 165 -3.88 -3.45 -15.22
C TYR A 165 -3.68 -4.77 -14.44
N ILE A 166 -4.53 -5.76 -14.67
CA ILE A 166 -4.40 -7.10 -14.06
C ILE A 166 -3.17 -7.83 -14.60
N GLU A 167 -2.94 -7.77 -15.91
CA GLU A 167 -1.88 -8.54 -16.57
C GLU A 167 -0.49 -7.96 -16.31
N LEU A 168 -0.35 -6.64 -16.45
CA LEU A 168 0.94 -5.97 -16.40
C LEU A 168 1.29 -5.43 -15.01
N GLY A 169 0.27 -5.23 -14.14
CA GLY A 169 0.44 -4.54 -12.87
C GLY A 169 0.43 -3.02 -13.00
N SER A 170 0.73 -2.36 -11.90
CA SER A 170 0.50 -0.92 -11.73
C SER A 170 1.74 -0.14 -11.23
N PHE A 171 2.93 -0.72 -11.26
CA PHE A 171 4.14 0.02 -10.91
C PHE A 171 4.39 1.18 -11.89
N PRO A 172 4.84 2.34 -11.40
CA PRO A 172 4.96 3.57 -12.21
C PRO A 172 5.88 3.47 -13.44
N TYR A 173 6.78 2.51 -13.50
CA TYR A 173 7.65 2.29 -14.66
C TYR A 173 6.98 1.45 -15.77
N ILE A 174 5.98 0.64 -15.43
CA ILE A 174 5.32 -0.26 -16.37
C ILE A 174 4.76 0.45 -17.62
N PRO A 175 4.10 1.61 -17.53
CA PRO A 175 3.60 2.29 -18.72
C PRO A 175 4.66 2.60 -19.79
N GLN A 176 5.92 2.75 -19.40
CA GLN A 176 7.04 3.04 -20.31
C GLN A 176 7.48 1.81 -21.12
N ILE A 177 7.19 0.60 -20.62
CA ILE A 177 7.59 -0.69 -21.20
C ILE A 177 6.39 -1.58 -21.55
N SER A 178 5.17 -1.09 -21.38
CA SER A 178 3.92 -1.87 -21.49
C SER A 178 3.65 -2.47 -22.86
N GLN A 179 4.32 -1.99 -23.91
CA GLN A 179 4.21 -2.53 -25.28
C GLN A 179 4.93 -3.88 -25.43
N ASP A 180 5.88 -4.19 -24.54
CA ASP A 180 6.64 -5.43 -24.53
C ASP A 180 6.37 -6.21 -23.23
N ARG A 181 5.57 -7.26 -23.33
CA ARG A 181 5.18 -8.11 -22.19
C ARG A 181 6.36 -8.85 -21.55
N GLU A 182 7.37 -9.18 -22.34
CA GLU A 182 8.58 -9.85 -21.85
C GLU A 182 9.40 -8.87 -21.00
N MET A 183 9.60 -7.63 -21.47
CA MET A 183 10.24 -6.58 -20.67
C MET A 183 9.49 -6.31 -19.36
N VAL A 184 8.17 -6.28 -19.37
CA VAL A 184 7.37 -6.11 -18.14
C VAL A 184 7.61 -7.26 -17.18
N ARG A 185 7.60 -8.50 -17.67
CA ARG A 185 7.82 -9.70 -16.86
C ARG A 185 9.24 -9.72 -16.27
N GLU A 186 10.26 -9.37 -17.05
CA GLU A 186 11.63 -9.26 -16.58
C GLU A 186 11.77 -8.18 -15.50
N TYR A 187 11.20 -7.00 -15.73
CA TYR A 187 11.18 -5.91 -14.76
C TYR A 187 10.53 -6.32 -13.44
N LEU A 188 9.34 -6.90 -13.49
CA LEU A 188 8.63 -7.36 -12.29
C LEU A 188 9.37 -8.50 -11.58
N SER A 189 10.02 -9.41 -12.32
CA SER A 189 10.86 -10.48 -11.75
C SER A 189 12.08 -9.90 -11.03
N GLY A 190 12.76 -8.93 -11.64
CA GLY A 190 13.87 -8.22 -11.03
C GLY A 190 13.45 -7.45 -9.77
N LEU A 191 12.30 -6.79 -9.82
CA LEU A 191 11.73 -6.07 -8.68
C LEU A 191 11.36 -7.03 -7.54
N TYR A 192 10.66 -8.13 -7.83
CA TYR A 192 10.32 -9.16 -6.85
C TYR A 192 11.57 -9.73 -6.18
N ASN A 193 12.58 -10.10 -6.96
CA ASN A 193 13.84 -10.61 -6.42
C ASN A 193 14.54 -9.56 -5.54
N THR A 194 14.55 -8.28 -5.94
CA THR A 194 15.13 -7.22 -5.12
C THR A 194 14.41 -7.07 -3.79
N ILE A 195 13.07 -7.06 -3.78
CA ILE A 195 12.28 -6.96 -2.55
C ILE A 195 12.54 -8.18 -1.65
N VAL A 196 12.43 -9.40 -2.21
CA VAL A 196 12.57 -10.62 -1.42
C VAL A 196 14.01 -10.81 -0.91
N LEU A 197 15.02 -10.63 -1.78
CA LEU A 197 16.41 -10.92 -1.40
C LEU A 197 17.05 -9.78 -0.62
N LYS A 198 16.89 -8.51 -1.06
CA LYS A 198 17.53 -7.36 -0.40
C LYS A 198 16.72 -6.87 0.80
N ASP A 199 15.42 -6.67 0.63
CA ASP A 199 14.62 -6.03 1.67
C ASP A 199 14.09 -7.02 2.72
N VAL A 200 13.89 -8.29 2.39
CA VAL A 200 13.40 -9.32 3.33
C VAL A 200 14.54 -10.19 3.86
N VAL A 201 15.23 -10.92 2.97
CA VAL A 201 16.24 -11.91 3.37
C VAL A 201 17.43 -11.26 4.09
N SER A 202 18.03 -10.23 3.49
CA SER A 202 19.22 -9.57 4.03
C SER A 202 18.94 -8.91 5.38
N ARG A 203 17.83 -8.17 5.49
CA ARG A 203 17.48 -7.41 6.72
C ARG A 203 17.05 -8.30 7.87
N LYS A 204 16.24 -9.33 7.61
CA LYS A 204 15.76 -10.25 8.66
C LYS A 204 16.71 -11.45 8.86
N LYS A 205 17.84 -11.48 8.16
CA LYS A 205 18.84 -12.55 8.22
C LYS A 205 18.23 -13.95 8.01
N ILE A 206 17.31 -14.04 7.04
CA ILE A 206 16.63 -15.30 6.72
C ILE A 206 17.62 -16.24 6.04
N THR A 207 17.81 -17.42 6.60
CA THR A 207 18.76 -18.43 6.08
C THR A 207 18.12 -19.38 5.07
N ASP A 208 16.83 -19.70 5.22
CA ASP A 208 16.11 -20.58 4.29
C ASP A 208 15.28 -19.75 3.29
N VAL A 209 15.96 -19.31 2.23
CA VAL A 209 15.36 -18.52 1.15
C VAL A 209 14.34 -19.34 0.35
N MET A 210 14.58 -20.65 0.18
CA MET A 210 13.66 -21.52 -0.57
C MET A 210 12.34 -21.72 0.17
N MET A 211 12.37 -21.81 1.50
CA MET A 211 11.17 -21.86 2.33
C MET A 211 10.42 -20.54 2.23
N LEU A 212 11.11 -19.39 2.36
CA LEU A 212 10.50 -18.07 2.19
C LEU A 212 9.79 -17.96 0.83
N GLN A 213 10.44 -18.34 -0.27
CA GLN A 213 9.83 -18.30 -1.60
C GLN A 213 8.59 -19.21 -1.70
N SER A 214 8.59 -20.37 -1.01
CA SER A 214 7.41 -21.25 -0.97
C SER A 214 6.27 -20.63 -0.20
N VAL A 215 6.55 -19.93 0.90
CA VAL A 215 5.56 -19.16 1.66
C VAL A 215 5.00 -18.01 0.81
N VAL A 216 5.86 -17.27 0.11
CA VAL A 216 5.42 -16.18 -0.79
C VAL A 216 4.48 -16.69 -1.87
N ARG A 217 4.81 -17.81 -2.53
CA ARG A 217 3.94 -18.44 -3.54
C ARG A 217 2.61 -18.85 -2.95
N PHE A 218 2.64 -19.50 -1.78
CA PHE A 218 1.40 -19.89 -1.08
C PHE A 218 0.52 -18.69 -0.78
N LEU A 219 1.09 -17.61 -0.25
CA LEU A 219 0.34 -16.38 0.08
C LEU A 219 -0.23 -15.71 -1.18
N ALA A 220 0.54 -15.64 -2.26
CA ALA A 220 0.11 -15.07 -3.53
C ALA A 220 -0.99 -15.90 -4.22
N ASP A 221 -1.00 -17.25 -4.03
CA ASP A 221 -2.10 -18.11 -4.48
C ASP A 221 -3.37 -17.93 -3.66
N ASN A 222 -3.22 -17.59 -2.37
CA ASN A 222 -4.30 -17.48 -1.40
C ASN A 222 -4.66 -16.04 -1.01
N ILE A 223 -4.39 -15.06 -1.86
CA ILE A 223 -4.87 -13.69 -1.64
C ILE A 223 -6.39 -13.70 -1.48
N GLY A 224 -6.92 -12.86 -0.60
CA GLY A 224 -8.37 -12.81 -0.33
C GLY A 224 -8.90 -13.99 0.50
N ASN A 225 -8.13 -15.06 0.73
CA ASN A 225 -8.52 -16.15 1.62
C ASN A 225 -8.05 -15.91 3.06
N ILE A 226 -8.85 -16.38 4.03
CA ILE A 226 -8.45 -16.35 5.43
C ILE A 226 -7.22 -17.24 5.64
N SER A 227 -6.12 -16.61 6.04
CA SER A 227 -4.86 -17.26 6.34
C SER A 227 -4.66 -17.39 7.85
N VAL A 228 -4.29 -18.59 8.28
CA VAL A 228 -3.92 -18.89 9.68
C VAL A 228 -2.50 -19.44 9.66
N ILE A 229 -1.60 -18.85 10.45
CA ILE A 229 -0.17 -19.21 10.49
C ILE A 229 0.05 -20.72 10.66
N LYS A 230 -0.70 -21.35 11.56
CA LYS A 230 -0.60 -22.81 11.78
C LYS A 230 -0.92 -23.59 10.49
N ARG A 231 -1.98 -23.21 9.77
CA ARG A 231 -2.37 -23.87 8.52
C ARG A 231 -1.27 -23.73 7.44
N ILE A 232 -0.62 -22.57 7.36
CA ILE A 232 0.50 -22.37 6.43
C ILE A 232 1.65 -23.30 6.82
N SER A 233 2.02 -23.37 8.11
CA SER A 233 3.07 -24.26 8.61
C SER A 233 2.78 -25.73 8.32
N ASP A 234 1.55 -26.17 8.56
CA ASP A 234 1.12 -27.54 8.30
C ASP A 234 1.18 -27.86 6.78
N THR A 235 0.76 -26.92 5.94
CA THR A 235 0.85 -27.07 4.47
C THR A 235 2.30 -27.17 4.00
N MET A 236 3.21 -26.32 4.48
CA MET A 236 4.62 -26.37 4.13
C MET A 236 5.24 -27.72 4.55
N THR A 237 4.89 -28.19 5.75
CA THR A 237 5.37 -29.48 6.26
C THR A 237 4.86 -30.65 5.41
N SER A 238 3.59 -30.64 4.98
CA SER A 238 3.02 -31.67 4.09
C SER A 238 3.65 -31.69 2.70
N LEU A 239 4.17 -30.55 2.25
CA LEU A 239 4.97 -30.42 1.01
C LEU A 239 6.45 -30.87 1.18
N GLY A 240 6.78 -31.51 2.30
CA GLY A 240 8.13 -32.00 2.60
C GLY A 240 9.08 -30.92 3.16
N ARG A 241 8.58 -29.73 3.47
CA ARG A 241 9.35 -28.62 4.03
C ARG A 241 9.05 -28.43 5.51
N LYS A 242 9.73 -29.20 6.36
CA LYS A 242 9.53 -29.15 7.81
C LYS A 242 9.80 -27.75 8.37
N THR A 243 8.78 -27.17 9.02
CA THR A 243 8.86 -25.81 9.57
C THR A 243 7.99 -25.66 10.83
N THR A 244 8.11 -24.52 11.51
CA THR A 244 7.30 -24.19 12.69
C THR A 244 6.40 -23.00 12.44
N SER A 245 5.33 -22.88 13.21
CA SER A 245 4.44 -21.70 13.14
C SER A 245 5.22 -20.40 13.42
N HIS A 246 6.18 -20.41 14.34
CA HIS A 246 7.01 -19.25 14.64
C HIS A 246 7.88 -18.81 13.42
N THR A 247 8.45 -19.77 12.69
CA THR A 247 9.21 -19.47 11.45
C THR A 247 8.30 -18.83 10.39
N ILE A 248 7.11 -19.37 10.20
CA ILE A 248 6.12 -18.83 9.26
C ILE A 248 5.68 -17.43 9.66
N GLU A 249 5.42 -17.20 10.97
CA GLU A 249 5.05 -15.89 11.50
C GLU A 249 6.14 -14.84 11.21
N ASN A 250 7.41 -15.19 11.42
CA ASN A 250 8.53 -14.32 11.11
C ASN A 250 8.62 -14.00 9.62
N TYR A 251 8.35 -14.98 8.74
CA TYR A 251 8.34 -14.75 7.28
C TYR A 251 7.17 -13.85 6.87
N VAL A 252 5.97 -14.09 7.38
CA VAL A 252 4.80 -13.24 7.09
C VAL A 252 5.05 -11.82 7.60
N SER A 253 5.58 -11.64 8.82
CA SER A 253 5.95 -10.33 9.34
C SER A 253 6.99 -9.64 8.44
N ALA A 254 8.05 -10.34 8.00
CA ALA A 254 9.06 -9.77 7.13
C ALA A 254 8.50 -9.33 5.76
N LEU A 255 7.56 -10.10 5.22
CA LEU A 255 6.88 -9.79 3.96
C LEU A 255 5.92 -8.60 4.11
N THR A 256 5.23 -8.48 5.23
CA THR A 256 4.37 -7.30 5.52
C THR A 256 5.20 -6.05 5.80
N ASP A 257 6.31 -6.18 6.51
CA ASP A 257 7.24 -5.08 6.74
C ASP A 257 7.85 -4.52 5.44
N SER A 258 7.98 -5.35 4.39
CA SER A 258 8.45 -4.92 3.07
C SER A 258 7.36 -4.34 2.17
N TYR A 259 6.13 -4.24 2.66
CA TYR A 259 4.94 -3.81 1.92
C TYR A 259 4.59 -4.66 0.69
N ILE A 260 5.13 -5.88 0.57
CA ILE A 260 4.73 -6.77 -0.53
C ILE A 260 3.35 -7.40 -0.26
N PHE A 261 3.03 -7.66 1.02
CA PHE A 261 1.70 -8.05 1.47
C PHE A 261 1.15 -7.11 2.54
N TYR A 262 -0.16 -6.92 2.51
CA TYR A 262 -0.92 -6.15 3.48
C TYR A 262 -1.86 -7.06 4.27
N PRO A 263 -1.69 -7.19 5.58
CA PRO A 263 -2.59 -7.97 6.42
C PRO A 263 -3.86 -7.19 6.73
N VAL A 264 -5.00 -7.86 6.62
CA VAL A 264 -6.32 -7.33 7.00
C VAL A 264 -6.93 -8.23 8.06
N GLN A 265 -7.13 -7.68 9.24
CA GLN A 265 -7.69 -8.38 10.38
C GLN A 265 -9.19 -8.60 10.22
N ARG A 266 -9.72 -9.55 10.96
CA ARG A 266 -11.15 -9.84 10.98
C ARG A 266 -11.86 -9.04 12.05
N TYR A 267 -13.06 -8.58 11.71
CA TYR A 267 -13.93 -7.80 12.58
C TYR A 267 -15.32 -8.46 12.66
N ASP A 268 -15.78 -8.74 13.87
CA ASP A 268 -17.15 -9.20 14.07
C ASP A 268 -18.10 -8.00 13.96
N ALA A 269 -18.80 -7.92 12.84
CA ALA A 269 -19.71 -6.80 12.54
C ALA A 269 -20.91 -6.73 13.48
N LYS A 270 -21.36 -7.87 14.04
CA LYS A 270 -22.45 -7.95 15.03
C LYS A 270 -21.94 -7.71 16.44
N GLY A 271 -20.82 -8.35 16.82
CA GLY A 271 -20.19 -8.18 18.14
C GLY A 271 -19.38 -6.91 18.29
N LYS A 272 -19.14 -6.16 17.21
CA LYS A 272 -18.35 -4.91 17.16
C LYS A 272 -16.96 -5.05 17.81
N GLN A 273 -16.28 -6.15 17.54
CA GLN A 273 -14.96 -6.45 18.10
C GLN A 273 -14.01 -7.11 17.11
N LEU A 274 -12.71 -6.89 17.31
CA LEU A 274 -11.66 -7.53 16.52
C LEU A 274 -11.56 -9.02 16.88
N LEU A 275 -11.41 -9.87 15.86
CA LEU A 275 -11.20 -11.30 16.04
C LEU A 275 -9.70 -11.61 16.11
N LYS A 276 -9.30 -12.40 17.11
CA LYS A 276 -7.90 -12.71 17.40
C LYS A 276 -7.25 -13.67 16.37
N THR A 277 -8.03 -14.37 15.58
CA THR A 277 -7.51 -15.45 14.73
C THR A 277 -7.92 -15.29 13.27
N GLY A 278 -6.95 -15.53 12.40
CA GLY A 278 -7.12 -15.45 10.96
C GLY A 278 -7.09 -14.01 10.44
N GLN A 279 -6.46 -13.84 9.30
CA GLN A 279 -6.40 -12.56 8.57
C GLN A 279 -6.41 -12.87 7.08
N LYS A 280 -6.87 -11.93 6.26
CA LYS A 280 -6.61 -11.99 4.82
C LYS A 280 -5.31 -11.25 4.53
N LEU A 281 -4.61 -11.66 3.47
CA LEU A 281 -3.40 -11.01 2.99
C LEU A 281 -3.65 -10.57 1.54
N TYR A 282 -3.40 -9.29 1.27
CA TYR A 282 -3.52 -8.71 -0.07
C TYR A 282 -2.15 -8.31 -0.58
N LEU A 283 -1.92 -8.50 -1.87
CA LEU A 283 -0.67 -8.20 -2.54
C LEU A 283 -0.63 -6.72 -2.94
N ALA A 284 0.54 -6.10 -2.86
CA ALA A 284 0.75 -4.69 -3.21
C ALA A 284 0.44 -4.37 -4.67
N ASP A 285 0.59 -5.38 -5.55
CA ASP A 285 0.36 -5.23 -6.99
C ASP A 285 -0.01 -6.58 -7.60
N VAL A 286 -1.06 -6.61 -8.41
CA VAL A 286 -1.57 -7.84 -9.01
C VAL A 286 -0.66 -8.39 -10.12
N GLY A 287 0.16 -7.54 -10.76
CA GLY A 287 1.16 -7.97 -11.73
C GLY A 287 2.28 -8.80 -11.10
N LEU A 288 2.65 -8.52 -9.83
CA LEU A 288 3.58 -9.36 -9.09
C LEU A 288 3.08 -10.80 -8.93
N ARG A 289 1.76 -10.99 -8.80
CA ARG A 289 1.16 -12.32 -8.71
C ARG A 289 1.46 -13.16 -9.95
N GLN A 290 1.44 -12.54 -11.13
CA GLN A 290 1.78 -13.22 -12.40
C GLN A 290 3.21 -13.74 -12.41
N VAL A 291 4.14 -12.97 -11.84
CA VAL A 291 5.55 -13.36 -11.74
C VAL A 291 5.79 -14.44 -10.69
N ILE A 292 5.11 -14.34 -9.53
CA ILE A 292 5.26 -15.27 -8.41
C ILE A 292 4.70 -16.65 -8.75
N ASN A 293 3.51 -16.72 -9.37
CA ASN A 293 2.74 -17.96 -9.56
C ASN A 293 2.65 -18.41 -11.03
N GLY A 294 3.12 -17.58 -11.95
CA GLY A 294 2.94 -17.78 -13.38
C GLY A 294 1.53 -17.42 -13.86
N THR A 295 1.30 -17.57 -15.16
CA THR A 295 0.03 -17.24 -15.84
C THR A 295 -1.07 -18.30 -15.63
N LYS A 296 -1.06 -19.05 -14.54
CA LYS A 296 -2.20 -19.93 -14.22
C LYS A 296 -3.43 -19.04 -14.09
N GLY A 297 -4.49 -19.39 -14.81
CA GLY A 297 -5.79 -18.74 -14.71
C GLY A 297 -6.22 -18.72 -13.25
N GLY A 298 -5.81 -17.68 -12.54
CA GLY A 298 -6.06 -17.51 -11.14
C GLY A 298 -7.51 -17.13 -10.92
N ASP A 299 -7.94 -17.26 -9.69
CA ASP A 299 -9.24 -16.78 -9.25
C ASP A 299 -9.33 -15.26 -9.46
N LEU A 300 -10.00 -14.86 -10.56
CA LEU A 300 -10.21 -13.46 -10.91
C LEU A 300 -11.05 -12.72 -9.85
N GLY A 301 -11.87 -13.44 -9.09
CA GLY A 301 -12.64 -12.89 -7.97
C GLY A 301 -11.70 -12.33 -6.89
N HIS A 302 -10.75 -13.12 -6.46
CA HIS A 302 -9.76 -12.67 -5.47
C HIS A 302 -8.81 -11.58 -6.02
N VAL A 303 -8.53 -11.57 -7.33
CA VAL A 303 -7.78 -10.47 -7.98
C VAL A 303 -8.58 -9.18 -7.92
N LEU A 304 -9.88 -9.22 -8.24
CA LEU A 304 -10.76 -8.07 -8.13
C LEU A 304 -10.87 -7.58 -6.67
N GLU A 305 -11.06 -8.50 -5.73
CA GLU A 305 -11.08 -8.20 -4.29
C GLU A 305 -9.78 -7.51 -3.85
N ASN A 306 -8.61 -7.99 -4.31
CA ASN A 306 -7.32 -7.36 -4.01
C ASN A 306 -7.22 -5.93 -4.58
N ILE A 307 -7.74 -5.68 -5.78
CA ILE A 307 -7.75 -4.34 -6.39
C ILE A 307 -8.67 -3.41 -5.58
N VAL A 308 -9.84 -3.87 -5.17
CA VAL A 308 -10.77 -3.11 -4.31
C VAL A 308 -10.12 -2.82 -2.96
N TYR A 309 -9.45 -3.80 -2.34
CA TYR A 309 -8.69 -3.57 -1.11
C TYR A 309 -7.67 -2.43 -1.26
N LEU A 310 -6.85 -2.47 -2.31
CA LEU A 310 -5.83 -1.44 -2.55
C LEU A 310 -6.45 -0.06 -2.74
N GLU A 311 -7.60 0.02 -3.40
CA GLU A 311 -8.32 1.28 -3.58
C GLU A 311 -8.93 1.78 -2.26
N LEU A 312 -9.54 0.91 -1.46
CA LEU A 312 -10.02 1.26 -0.12
C LEU A 312 -8.87 1.75 0.77
N ALA A 313 -7.71 1.09 0.71
CA ALA A 313 -6.52 1.50 1.48
C ALA A 313 -5.99 2.89 1.05
N ARG A 314 -6.10 3.25 -0.23
CA ARG A 314 -5.78 4.61 -0.72
C ARG A 314 -6.80 5.64 -0.23
N ARG A 315 -8.09 5.30 -0.26
CA ARG A 315 -9.17 6.16 0.24
C ARG A 315 -9.06 6.40 1.75
N GLY A 316 -8.37 5.51 2.48
CA GLY A 316 -8.07 5.63 3.91
C GLY A 316 -9.10 5.00 4.82
N GLY A 317 -8.85 5.10 6.12
CA GLY A 317 -9.63 4.41 7.14
C GLY A 317 -9.03 3.06 7.55
N GLU A 318 -9.63 2.47 8.56
CA GLU A 318 -9.29 1.13 9.03
C GLU A 318 -10.11 0.10 8.25
N ILE A 319 -9.44 -0.86 7.63
CA ILE A 319 -10.07 -1.87 6.79
C ILE A 319 -10.00 -3.21 7.49
N TYR A 320 -11.14 -3.89 7.52
CA TYR A 320 -11.29 -5.20 8.15
C TYR A 320 -12.05 -6.15 7.23
N VAL A 321 -11.84 -7.45 7.41
CA VAL A 321 -12.70 -8.49 6.86
C VAL A 321 -13.87 -8.68 7.84
N GLY A 322 -15.10 -8.48 7.38
CA GLY A 322 -16.29 -8.58 8.22
C GLY A 322 -16.69 -10.02 8.47
N LYS A 323 -17.10 -10.33 9.71
CA LYS A 323 -17.84 -11.53 10.04
C LYS A 323 -19.25 -11.16 10.47
N ALA A 324 -20.26 -11.75 9.84
CA ALA A 324 -21.68 -11.53 10.13
C ALA A 324 -22.39 -12.85 10.41
N GLY A 325 -22.27 -13.36 11.65
CA GLY A 325 -22.65 -14.74 11.98
C GLY A 325 -21.66 -15.73 11.36
N ASP A 326 -22.15 -16.63 10.50
CA ASP A 326 -21.31 -17.58 9.76
C ASP A 326 -20.88 -17.05 8.37
N ALA A 327 -21.47 -15.94 7.93
CA ALA A 327 -21.14 -15.32 6.65
C ALA A 327 -19.97 -14.35 6.78
N GLU A 328 -19.25 -14.15 5.67
CA GLU A 328 -18.15 -13.19 5.54
C GLU A 328 -18.62 -11.98 4.73
N ILE A 329 -18.16 -10.79 5.12
CA ILE A 329 -18.24 -9.55 4.35
C ILE A 329 -16.82 -9.22 3.94
N ASP A 330 -16.57 -8.99 2.65
CA ASP A 330 -15.20 -8.81 2.15
C ASP A 330 -14.51 -7.64 2.84
N PHE A 331 -15.17 -6.47 2.96
CA PHE A 331 -14.59 -5.34 3.67
C PHE A 331 -15.58 -4.60 4.56
N VAL A 332 -15.10 -4.25 5.75
CA VAL A 332 -15.67 -3.26 6.65
C VAL A 332 -14.66 -2.12 6.75
N VAL A 333 -15.04 -0.93 6.34
CA VAL A 333 -14.18 0.27 6.38
C VAL A 333 -14.68 1.22 7.45
N ILE A 334 -13.79 1.65 8.34
CA ILE A 334 -14.12 2.54 9.45
C ILE A 334 -13.27 3.83 9.34
N ILE A 335 -13.93 4.98 9.29
CA ILE A 335 -13.29 6.31 9.29
C ILE A 335 -13.94 7.14 10.38
N GLY A 336 -13.28 7.27 11.53
CA GLY A 336 -13.86 7.92 12.70
C GLY A 336 -15.14 7.22 13.15
N GLU A 337 -16.27 7.92 13.14
CA GLU A 337 -17.59 7.36 13.48
C GLU A 337 -18.32 6.75 12.28
N HIS A 338 -17.81 6.95 11.06
CA HIS A 338 -18.43 6.44 9.85
C HIS A 338 -17.95 5.02 9.55
N LYS A 339 -18.88 4.20 9.09
CA LYS A 339 -18.62 2.82 8.68
C LYS A 339 -19.25 2.58 7.32
N ALA A 340 -18.63 1.71 6.51
CA ALA A 340 -19.21 1.22 5.26
C ALA A 340 -18.86 -0.26 5.06
N TYR A 341 -19.72 -0.98 4.35
CA TYR A 341 -19.59 -2.39 4.07
C TYR A 341 -19.49 -2.61 2.57
N TYR A 342 -18.55 -3.46 2.14
CA TYR A 342 -18.35 -3.77 0.74
C TYR A 342 -18.31 -5.28 0.54
N GLN A 343 -19.05 -5.72 -0.47
CA GLN A 343 -18.99 -7.07 -1.02
C GLN A 343 -18.53 -6.96 -2.47
N VAL A 344 -17.69 -7.89 -2.93
CA VAL A 344 -17.05 -7.84 -4.24
C VAL A 344 -17.31 -9.14 -4.99
N SER A 345 -17.87 -9.05 -6.18
CA SER A 345 -18.13 -10.22 -7.02
C SER A 345 -17.78 -9.92 -8.49
N LEU A 346 -17.35 -10.93 -9.23
CA LEU A 346 -17.14 -10.76 -10.67
C LEU A 346 -18.44 -10.46 -11.40
N SER A 347 -19.51 -11.19 -11.03
CA SER A 347 -20.83 -11.02 -11.62
C SER A 347 -21.90 -11.53 -10.65
N VAL A 348 -23.05 -10.88 -10.66
CA VAL A 348 -24.25 -11.28 -9.89
C VAL A 348 -25.47 -11.44 -10.80
N ARG A 349 -25.25 -11.67 -12.10
CA ARG A 349 -26.35 -11.90 -13.06
C ARG A 349 -27.09 -13.20 -12.82
N ASP A 350 -26.44 -14.16 -12.17
CA ASP A 350 -27.09 -15.36 -11.66
C ASP A 350 -27.76 -15.07 -10.31
N GLU A 351 -29.05 -15.37 -10.20
CA GLU A 351 -29.87 -15.07 -9.02
C GLU A 351 -29.32 -15.75 -7.74
N THR A 352 -28.83 -16.98 -7.84
CA THR A 352 -28.25 -17.73 -6.72
C THR A 352 -26.99 -17.02 -6.21
N THR A 353 -26.14 -16.55 -7.13
CA THR A 353 -24.95 -15.78 -6.80
C THR A 353 -25.33 -14.44 -6.17
N MET A 354 -26.29 -13.72 -6.76
CA MET A 354 -26.78 -12.45 -6.20
C MET A 354 -27.25 -12.61 -4.76
N GLN A 355 -28.11 -13.60 -4.49
CA GLN A 355 -28.62 -13.84 -3.14
C GLN A 355 -27.50 -14.20 -2.16
N ARG A 356 -26.52 -14.99 -2.58
CA ARG A 356 -25.35 -15.34 -1.77
C ARG A 356 -24.53 -14.10 -1.40
N GLU A 357 -24.26 -13.20 -2.36
CA GLU A 357 -23.46 -11.99 -2.13
C GLU A 357 -24.20 -10.93 -1.32
N LEU A 358 -25.53 -10.84 -1.45
CA LEU A 358 -26.35 -9.89 -0.69
C LEU A 358 -26.60 -10.36 0.76
N ALA A 359 -26.66 -11.67 1.01
CA ALA A 359 -27.05 -12.22 2.32
C ALA A 359 -26.20 -11.73 3.50
N PRO A 360 -24.86 -11.65 3.42
CA PRO A 360 -24.03 -11.10 4.49
C PRO A 360 -24.40 -9.64 4.81
N LEU A 361 -24.55 -8.81 3.79
CA LEU A 361 -24.87 -7.38 3.92
C LEU A 361 -26.28 -7.15 4.50
N LYS A 362 -27.27 -7.97 4.08
CA LYS A 362 -28.63 -7.94 4.62
C LYS A 362 -28.69 -8.34 6.10
N SER A 363 -27.77 -9.19 6.54
CA SER A 363 -27.73 -9.66 7.93
C SER A 363 -27.26 -8.59 8.93
N ILE A 364 -26.71 -7.47 8.45
CA ILE A 364 -26.28 -6.32 9.25
C ILE A 364 -27.45 -5.35 9.41
N SER A 365 -27.87 -5.13 10.65
CA SER A 365 -29.05 -4.32 11.00
C SER A 365 -28.78 -2.82 11.16
N ASP A 366 -27.52 -2.38 11.06
CA ASP A 366 -27.21 -0.95 11.15
C ASP A 366 -27.51 -0.21 9.83
N ASN A 367 -27.58 1.14 9.91
CA ASN A 367 -27.93 2.01 8.79
C ASN A 367 -26.72 2.54 8.01
N PHE A 368 -25.53 1.98 8.21
CA PHE A 368 -24.35 2.39 7.46
C PHE A 368 -24.44 1.93 6.00
N PRO A 369 -23.81 2.67 5.08
CA PRO A 369 -23.79 2.34 3.65
C PRO A 369 -23.28 0.92 3.38
N LYS A 370 -23.93 0.23 2.44
CA LYS A 370 -23.60 -1.11 1.99
C LYS A 370 -23.49 -1.12 0.48
N TYR A 371 -22.39 -1.65 -0.01
CA TYR A 371 -22.04 -1.67 -1.43
C TYR A 371 -21.80 -3.11 -1.91
N LEU A 372 -22.37 -3.42 -3.07
CA LEU A 372 -22.05 -4.61 -3.86
C LEU A 372 -21.33 -4.14 -5.14
N LEU A 373 -20.01 -4.38 -5.22
CA LEU A 373 -19.19 -3.99 -6.35
C LEU A 373 -19.02 -5.15 -7.31
N THR A 374 -19.39 -4.97 -8.58
CA THR A 374 -19.33 -6.03 -9.60
C THR A 374 -18.68 -5.55 -10.90
N LEU A 375 -18.23 -6.50 -11.74
CA LEU A 375 -17.82 -6.21 -13.12
C LEU A 375 -19.00 -6.23 -14.11
N ASP A 376 -20.24 -6.39 -13.62
CA ASP A 376 -21.43 -6.19 -14.44
C ASP A 376 -21.58 -4.70 -14.75
N ASN A 377 -21.46 -4.34 -16.04
CA ASN A 377 -21.62 -2.95 -16.50
C ASN A 377 -23.11 -2.65 -16.66
N ASP A 378 -23.82 -2.65 -15.54
CA ASP A 378 -25.25 -2.35 -15.45
C ASP A 378 -25.44 -1.00 -14.73
N PRO A 379 -26.56 -0.27 -14.96
CA PRO A 379 -26.87 0.92 -14.19
C PRO A 379 -26.91 0.63 -12.68
N VAL A 380 -26.61 1.65 -11.87
CA VAL A 380 -26.68 1.54 -10.40
C VAL A 380 -28.05 1.02 -9.98
N GLN A 381 -28.06 -0.02 -9.16
CA GLN A 381 -29.26 -0.65 -8.61
C GLN A 381 -29.24 -0.62 -7.09
N PHE A 382 -30.41 -0.79 -6.47
CA PHE A 382 -30.54 -0.87 -5.03
C PHE A 382 -31.33 -2.13 -4.64
N HIS A 383 -30.77 -2.93 -3.75
CA HIS A 383 -31.36 -4.16 -3.22
C HIS A 383 -31.52 -4.02 -1.69
N ASP A 384 -32.73 -3.69 -1.23
CA ASP A 384 -33.02 -3.48 0.20
C ASP A 384 -32.02 -2.49 0.88
N GLY A 385 -31.71 -1.39 0.19
CA GLY A 385 -30.77 -0.37 0.68
C GLY A 385 -29.28 -0.68 0.41
N ILE A 386 -28.94 -1.80 -0.22
CA ILE A 386 -27.59 -2.13 -0.68
C ILE A 386 -27.41 -1.57 -2.10
N LYS A 387 -26.42 -0.71 -2.30
CA LYS A 387 -26.08 -0.13 -3.61
C LYS A 387 -25.24 -1.11 -4.40
N GLN A 388 -25.78 -1.61 -5.52
CA GLN A 388 -24.97 -2.33 -6.52
C GLN A 388 -24.39 -1.35 -7.53
N GLU A 389 -23.09 -1.49 -7.81
CA GLU A 389 -22.35 -0.55 -8.65
C GLU A 389 -21.29 -1.25 -9.49
N TYR A 390 -21.09 -0.74 -10.71
CA TYR A 390 -20.01 -1.19 -11.58
C TYR A 390 -18.65 -0.80 -11.01
N VAL A 391 -17.83 -1.78 -10.69
CA VAL A 391 -16.56 -1.55 -9.97
C VAL A 391 -15.59 -0.66 -10.73
N LEU A 392 -15.58 -0.67 -12.07
CA LEU A 392 -14.67 0.20 -12.83
C LEU A 392 -15.10 1.68 -12.75
N ASP A 393 -16.39 1.98 -12.61
CA ASP A 393 -16.85 3.34 -12.33
C ASP A 393 -16.44 3.77 -10.93
N TRP A 394 -16.66 2.90 -9.94
CA TRP A 394 -16.23 3.15 -8.56
C TRP A 394 -14.72 3.37 -8.44
N LEU A 395 -13.89 2.61 -9.16
CA LEU A 395 -12.42 2.79 -9.19
C LEU A 395 -11.99 4.12 -9.84
N MET A 396 -12.84 4.73 -10.67
CA MET A 396 -12.60 6.02 -11.32
C MET A 396 -13.07 7.22 -10.48
N GLU A 397 -13.84 7.00 -9.42
CA GLU A 397 -14.32 8.08 -8.55
C GLU A 397 -13.17 8.86 -7.92
N CYS A 398 -13.32 10.18 -7.86
CA CYS A 398 -12.46 11.04 -7.07
C CYS A 398 -12.87 10.95 -5.60
N TYR A 399 -11.92 10.80 -4.71
CA TYR A 399 -12.15 10.91 -3.28
C TYR A 399 -11.29 12.05 -2.69
N ASP A 400 -11.81 12.68 -1.65
CA ASP A 400 -11.11 13.75 -0.96
C ASP A 400 -10.20 13.15 0.11
N SER A 401 -8.92 12.98 -0.24
CA SER A 401 -7.89 12.46 0.68
C SER A 401 -7.65 13.38 1.89
N THR A 402 -8.16 14.61 1.88
CA THR A 402 -7.98 15.56 2.97
C THR A 402 -8.99 15.39 4.11
N LYS A 403 -9.98 14.53 3.93
CA LYS A 403 -11.00 14.20 4.96
C LYS A 403 -10.60 12.99 5.82
N LYS A 404 -9.37 12.53 5.70
CA LYS A 404 -8.80 11.44 6.52
C LYS A 404 -8.50 11.90 7.94
#